data_1cf2044404642a1d784f3c6639b04718
#
_entry.id   1cf2044404642a1d784f3c6639b04718
#
_cell.length_a   1.000
_cell.length_b   1.000
_cell.length_c   1.000
_cell.angle_alpha   90.00
_cell.angle_beta   90.00
_cell.angle_gamma   90.00
#
_symmetry.space_group_name_H-M   'P 1'
#
loop_
_entity.id
_entity.type
_entity.pdbx_description
1 polymer ?
#
loop_
_entity_poly.entity_id
_entity_poly.type
_entity_poly.pdbx_seq_one_letter_code
_entity_poly.pdbx_strand_id
1 'polypeptide(L)'
;MHHYPDSAVLYRSLTKDFPLAVRGEGCWIHDESGRAYLDGVGGAYVATLGHGVREIAEAIGAQAARLAYVNGTQFTSEPAEALAAELARRAPGDLDHVYFLTSGSEAVEAALKLARQYWVESGVESKHKVLSLTPGYHGNTLLALSASGRPRYQTYFKDWLVSVPRVPAPYAYRCACRGEGSCPACTGDALEDAILAEGPETVAAFIAEPVGGSSTGATVPRASYWARVREICDRYDVLWIADEVLSGAGRTGTWSALEWYGAVPDLLTMGKGITGGYVPLSALHVPTRIADVLAKGSGSLMHAQTFSHHPVLCAAGLATVRYVEQHGLLERCHRMGTLLHQKLEVLRDHPLVGDVRGRGLLAGIELVQDKASRAPFPRSARLTERLVEAAMAEGLVVWPNTGHADGANGDLVTLAPPFVVTEEELDEIIRRLLAALSRLTTDD
;
A
#
# COMPACT_ATOMS: atom_id res chain seq x y z
N MET A 1 -14.88 6.91 25.86
CA MET A 1 -13.80 5.97 25.47
C MET A 1 -14.35 4.56 25.36
N HIS A 2 -14.00 3.85 24.31
CA HIS A 2 -14.49 2.48 24.08
C HIS A 2 -13.32 1.50 24.17
N HIS A 3 -13.48 0.40 24.88
CA HIS A 3 -12.45 -0.64 25.08
C HIS A 3 -13.06 -2.03 25.33
N TYR A 4 -12.24 -3.06 25.25
CA TYR A 4 -12.62 -4.41 25.65
C TYR A 4 -12.50 -4.53 27.19
N PRO A 5 -13.44 -5.21 27.90
CA PRO A 5 -14.57 -6.00 27.37
C PRO A 5 -15.89 -5.23 27.20
N ASP A 6 -15.94 -3.94 27.44
CA ASP A 6 -17.20 -3.16 27.55
C ASP A 6 -17.85 -2.88 26.18
N SER A 7 -17.09 -3.00 25.08
CA SER A 7 -17.60 -2.82 23.72
C SER A 7 -17.91 -4.16 23.06
N ALA A 8 -19.03 -4.22 22.31
CA ALA A 8 -19.34 -5.35 21.44
C ALA A 8 -18.44 -5.43 20.18
N VAL A 9 -17.69 -4.37 19.89
CA VAL A 9 -16.71 -4.39 18.79
C VAL A 9 -15.45 -5.10 19.27
N LEU A 10 -15.05 -6.16 18.56
CA LEU A 10 -13.77 -6.81 18.79
C LEU A 10 -12.65 -5.99 18.15
N TYR A 11 -12.00 -5.15 18.92
CA TYR A 11 -10.90 -4.32 18.45
C TYR A 11 -9.64 -5.15 18.20
N ARG A 12 -8.82 -4.69 17.23
CA ARG A 12 -7.53 -5.31 16.95
C ARG A 12 -6.54 -5.19 18.13
N SER A 13 -6.66 -4.15 18.97
CA SER A 13 -5.98 -4.03 20.25
C SER A 13 -7.00 -4.14 21.38
N LEU A 14 -6.84 -5.14 22.24
CA LEU A 14 -7.73 -5.37 23.39
C LEU A 14 -7.28 -4.65 24.66
N THR A 15 -6.18 -3.88 24.58
CA THR A 15 -5.56 -3.19 25.73
C THR A 15 -5.51 -1.67 25.52
N LYS A 16 -6.22 -1.15 24.52
CA LYS A 16 -6.29 0.29 24.21
C LYS A 16 -7.69 0.82 24.41
N ASP A 17 -7.75 2.08 24.87
CA ASP A 17 -8.94 2.91 24.82
C ASP A 17 -9.05 3.59 23.45
N PHE A 18 -10.25 3.64 22.90
CA PHE A 18 -10.51 4.27 21.60
C PHE A 18 -11.44 5.47 21.78
N PRO A 19 -11.05 6.69 21.36
CA PRO A 19 -11.96 7.81 21.26
C PRO A 19 -13.04 7.52 20.20
N LEU A 20 -14.26 7.98 20.44
CA LEU A 20 -15.35 7.88 19.48
C LEU A 20 -15.24 9.01 18.45
N ALA A 21 -14.80 8.71 17.24
CA ALA A 21 -14.82 9.67 16.15
C ALA A 21 -16.26 9.91 15.68
N VAL A 22 -16.68 11.17 15.60
CA VAL A 22 -18.05 11.55 15.25
C VAL A 22 -18.15 12.39 13.98
N ARG A 23 -17.07 13.03 13.55
CA ARG A 23 -17.02 13.87 12.35
C ARG A 23 -15.62 13.90 11.75
N GLY A 24 -15.54 14.02 10.42
CA GLY A 24 -14.32 14.33 9.69
C GLY A 24 -14.56 15.44 8.67
N GLU A 25 -13.55 16.31 8.47
CA GLU A 25 -13.57 17.40 7.49
C GLU A 25 -12.14 17.69 7.01
N GLY A 26 -11.91 17.64 5.70
CA GLY A 26 -10.56 17.76 5.14
C GLY A 26 -9.59 16.77 5.78
N CYS A 27 -8.52 17.25 6.39
CA CYS A 27 -7.53 16.44 7.10
C CYS A 27 -7.85 16.23 8.59
N TRP A 28 -9.02 16.66 9.08
CA TRP A 28 -9.32 16.66 10.51
C TRP A 28 -10.38 15.64 10.88
N ILE A 29 -10.15 14.94 12.00
CA ILE A 29 -11.10 14.03 12.66
C ILE A 29 -11.45 14.62 14.02
N HIS A 30 -12.74 14.60 14.38
CA HIS A 30 -13.24 15.08 15.65
C HIS A 30 -13.88 13.96 16.44
N ASP A 31 -13.56 13.86 17.73
CA ASP A 31 -14.17 12.92 18.64
C ASP A 31 -15.39 13.50 19.40
N GLU A 32 -16.06 12.66 20.15
CA GLU A 32 -17.26 13.03 20.94
C GLU A 32 -17.01 14.11 21.99
N SER A 33 -15.75 14.29 22.43
CA SER A 33 -15.36 15.35 23.38
C SER A 33 -15.13 16.70 22.70
N GLY A 34 -15.17 16.74 21.38
CA GLY A 34 -14.87 17.91 20.56
C GLY A 34 -13.37 18.08 20.25
N ARG A 35 -12.54 17.16 20.66
CA ARG A 35 -11.10 17.21 20.34
C ARG A 35 -10.88 16.93 18.87
N ALA A 36 -10.01 17.74 18.24
CA ALA A 36 -9.61 17.60 16.84
C ALA A 36 -8.25 16.89 16.74
N TYR A 37 -8.17 15.96 15.78
CA TYR A 37 -6.96 15.24 15.42
C TYR A 37 -6.64 15.51 13.95
N LEU A 38 -5.40 15.91 13.68
CA LEU A 38 -4.90 16.03 12.32
C LEU A 38 -4.53 14.65 11.79
N ASP A 39 -5.19 14.20 10.73
CA ASP A 39 -4.95 12.90 10.12
C ASP A 39 -3.70 12.94 9.23
N GLY A 40 -2.54 12.73 9.84
CA GLY A 40 -1.26 12.71 9.16
C GLY A 40 -1.02 11.49 8.27
N VAL A 41 -1.99 10.54 8.19
CA VAL A 41 -1.78 9.28 7.46
C VAL A 41 -2.99 8.81 6.64
N GLY A 42 -4.07 9.59 6.60
CA GLY A 42 -5.29 9.19 5.90
C GLY A 42 -5.86 7.87 6.44
N GLY A 43 -5.94 7.74 7.76
CA GLY A 43 -6.30 6.49 8.43
C GLY A 43 -5.24 5.41 8.21
N ALA A 44 -5.45 4.51 7.28
CA ALA A 44 -4.50 3.47 6.84
C ALA A 44 -4.06 3.73 5.38
N TYR A 45 -3.65 4.95 5.05
CA TYR A 45 -3.31 5.43 3.70
C TYR A 45 -4.50 5.47 2.74
N VAL A 46 -5.72 5.53 3.24
CA VAL A 46 -6.96 5.28 2.50
C VAL A 46 -7.70 6.58 2.17
N ALA A 47 -7.84 7.51 3.15
CA ALA A 47 -8.59 8.75 3.01
C ALA A 47 -7.80 9.80 2.18
N THR A 48 -7.56 9.50 0.91
CA THR A 48 -6.75 10.33 0.01
C THR A 48 -7.42 11.66 -0.32
N LEU A 49 -8.75 11.72 -0.34
CA LEU A 49 -9.53 12.93 -0.60
C LEU A 49 -9.79 13.76 0.67
N GLY A 50 -9.39 13.24 1.83
CA GLY A 50 -9.85 13.77 3.12
C GLY A 50 -11.30 13.35 3.42
N HIS A 51 -11.84 13.95 4.45
CA HIS A 51 -13.19 13.66 4.95
C HIS A 51 -14.21 14.69 4.46
N GLY A 52 -15.47 14.27 4.30
CA GLY A 52 -16.60 15.16 4.06
C GLY A 52 -16.81 15.59 2.60
N VAL A 53 -16.24 14.90 1.60
CA VAL A 53 -16.49 15.22 0.18
C VAL A 53 -17.91 14.78 -0.21
N ARG A 54 -18.78 15.78 -0.39
CA ARG A 54 -20.21 15.58 -0.63
C ARG A 54 -20.49 14.86 -1.94
N GLU A 55 -19.78 15.16 -2.99
CA GLU A 55 -19.96 14.61 -4.34
C GLU A 55 -19.82 13.08 -4.34
N ILE A 56 -18.91 12.53 -3.54
CA ILE A 56 -18.73 11.07 -3.42
C ILE A 56 -19.92 10.46 -2.67
N ALA A 57 -20.34 11.08 -1.57
CA ALA A 57 -21.47 10.60 -0.78
C ALA A 57 -22.78 10.63 -1.60
N GLU A 58 -23.01 11.66 -2.40
CA GLU A 58 -24.16 11.78 -3.31
C GLU A 58 -24.14 10.73 -4.40
N ALA A 59 -22.97 10.46 -5.02
CA ALA A 59 -22.84 9.40 -6.02
C ALA A 59 -23.17 7.99 -5.45
N ILE A 60 -22.71 7.71 -4.23
CA ILE A 60 -23.02 6.47 -3.52
C ILE A 60 -24.53 6.37 -3.28
N GLY A 61 -25.15 7.41 -2.74
CA GLY A 61 -26.58 7.45 -2.42
C GLY A 61 -27.44 7.31 -3.68
N ALA A 62 -27.12 8.01 -4.74
CA ALA A 62 -27.83 7.95 -6.02
C ALA A 62 -27.75 6.54 -6.65
N GLN A 63 -26.57 5.93 -6.66
CA GLN A 63 -26.41 4.57 -7.21
C GLN A 63 -27.13 3.52 -6.34
N ALA A 64 -27.03 3.63 -5.02
CA ALA A 64 -27.71 2.72 -4.10
C ALA A 64 -29.24 2.76 -4.26
N ALA A 65 -29.80 3.96 -4.50
CA ALA A 65 -31.23 4.13 -4.76
C ALA A 65 -31.65 3.57 -6.14
N ARG A 66 -30.76 3.60 -7.15
CA ARG A 66 -31.07 3.14 -8.52
C ARG A 66 -30.89 1.62 -8.66
N LEU A 67 -29.76 1.08 -8.21
CA LEU A 67 -29.38 -0.31 -8.32
C LEU A 67 -28.29 -0.64 -7.30
N ALA A 68 -28.66 -1.33 -6.22
CA ALA A 68 -27.74 -1.63 -5.14
C ALA A 68 -26.74 -2.74 -5.51
N TYR A 69 -27.23 -3.85 -6.11
CA TYR A 69 -26.42 -5.02 -6.41
C TYR A 69 -26.94 -5.77 -7.64
N VAL A 70 -26.01 -6.30 -8.42
CA VAL A 70 -26.25 -7.35 -9.43
C VAL A 70 -25.11 -8.36 -9.36
N ASN A 71 -25.38 -9.61 -9.72
CA ASN A 71 -24.36 -10.64 -9.81
C ASN A 71 -23.53 -10.45 -11.09
N GLY A 72 -22.22 -10.25 -10.96
CA GLY A 72 -21.28 -10.03 -12.04
C GLY A 72 -21.12 -11.19 -13.02
N THR A 73 -21.66 -12.39 -12.71
CA THR A 73 -21.71 -13.53 -13.66
C THR A 73 -22.92 -13.47 -14.60
N GLN A 74 -23.88 -12.59 -14.36
CA GLN A 74 -25.13 -12.50 -15.12
C GLN A 74 -25.35 -11.11 -15.73
N PHE A 75 -24.86 -10.07 -15.06
CA PHE A 75 -25.06 -8.68 -15.48
C PHE A 75 -23.75 -7.90 -15.27
N THR A 76 -23.54 -6.92 -16.11
CA THR A 76 -22.66 -5.79 -15.83
C THR A 76 -23.46 -4.56 -15.39
N SER A 77 -22.81 -3.46 -15.06
CA SER A 77 -23.45 -2.21 -14.70
C SER A 77 -22.70 -1.00 -15.28
N GLU A 78 -23.45 0.06 -15.58
CA GLU A 78 -22.86 1.30 -16.10
C GLU A 78 -21.66 1.82 -15.27
N PRO A 79 -21.73 1.91 -13.91
CA PRO A 79 -20.59 2.38 -13.13
C PRO A 79 -19.39 1.42 -13.15
N ALA A 80 -19.61 0.09 -13.29
CA ALA A 80 -18.51 -0.85 -13.39
C ALA A 80 -17.76 -0.69 -14.73
N GLU A 81 -18.51 -0.62 -15.85
CA GLU A 81 -17.92 -0.41 -17.18
C GLU A 81 -17.19 0.95 -17.27
N ALA A 82 -17.83 2.02 -16.79
CA ALA A 82 -17.26 3.35 -16.83
C ALA A 82 -16.00 3.46 -15.95
N LEU A 83 -16.01 2.88 -14.74
CA LEU A 83 -14.84 2.87 -13.88
C LEU A 83 -13.70 2.04 -14.48
N ALA A 84 -14.00 0.86 -15.05
CA ALA A 84 -13.00 0.01 -15.69
C ALA A 84 -12.30 0.75 -16.83
N ALA A 85 -13.06 1.43 -17.70
CA ALA A 85 -12.52 2.24 -18.78
C ALA A 85 -11.62 3.39 -18.26
N GLU A 86 -12.04 4.07 -17.20
CA GLU A 86 -11.26 5.16 -16.60
C GLU A 86 -9.95 4.66 -15.95
N LEU A 87 -9.98 3.50 -15.31
CA LEU A 87 -8.80 2.90 -14.70
C LEU A 87 -7.84 2.34 -15.76
N ALA A 88 -8.35 1.65 -16.78
CA ALA A 88 -7.56 1.15 -17.90
C ALA A 88 -6.82 2.30 -18.64
N ARG A 89 -7.52 3.42 -18.92
CA ARG A 89 -6.92 4.61 -19.55
C ARG A 89 -5.74 5.19 -18.77
N ARG A 90 -5.70 5.01 -17.44
CA ARG A 90 -4.66 5.55 -16.55
C ARG A 90 -3.60 4.51 -16.17
N ALA A 91 -3.83 3.25 -16.45
CA ALA A 91 -2.88 2.19 -16.15
C ALA A 91 -1.64 2.29 -17.06
N PRO A 92 -0.46 1.87 -16.58
CA PRO A 92 0.73 1.82 -17.42
C PRO A 92 0.62 0.71 -18.49
N GLY A 93 1.09 1.01 -19.70
CA GLY A 93 1.19 0.03 -20.80
C GLY A 93 -0.16 -0.47 -21.33
N ASP A 94 -0.31 -1.79 -21.40
CA ASP A 94 -1.42 -2.51 -22.02
C ASP A 94 -2.37 -3.19 -20.99
N LEU A 95 -2.48 -2.64 -19.81
CA LEU A 95 -3.33 -3.17 -18.71
C LEU A 95 -4.81 -2.77 -18.93
N ASP A 96 -5.42 -3.33 -19.99
CA ASP A 96 -6.68 -2.89 -20.59
C ASP A 96 -7.94 -3.39 -19.88
N HIS A 97 -7.84 -4.43 -19.05
CA HIS A 97 -8.97 -5.05 -18.37
C HIS A 97 -8.86 -4.89 -16.85
N VAL A 98 -10.02 -4.73 -16.19
CA VAL A 98 -10.07 -4.52 -14.74
C VAL A 98 -11.05 -5.48 -14.08
N TYR A 99 -10.58 -6.22 -13.08
CA TYR A 99 -11.43 -7.05 -12.22
C TYR A 99 -11.56 -6.37 -10.85
N PHE A 100 -12.79 -6.02 -10.47
CA PHE A 100 -13.07 -5.34 -9.19
C PHE A 100 -13.34 -6.30 -8.06
N LEU A 101 -12.79 -5.97 -6.87
CA LEU A 101 -12.95 -6.70 -5.62
C LEU A 101 -13.14 -5.70 -4.47
N THR A 102 -13.20 -6.18 -3.22
CA THR A 102 -13.51 -5.30 -2.08
C THR A 102 -12.31 -4.94 -1.21
N SER A 103 -11.20 -5.68 -1.31
CA SER A 103 -9.99 -5.39 -0.52
C SER A 103 -8.70 -5.63 -1.30
N GLY A 104 -7.61 -4.95 -0.88
CA GLY A 104 -6.29 -5.17 -1.46
C GLY A 104 -5.81 -6.62 -1.31
N SER A 105 -6.14 -7.29 -0.19
CA SER A 105 -5.81 -8.71 -0.01
C SER A 105 -6.50 -9.60 -1.05
N GLU A 106 -7.76 -9.33 -1.38
CA GLU A 106 -8.49 -10.05 -2.43
C GLU A 106 -7.92 -9.76 -3.83
N ALA A 107 -7.52 -8.52 -4.11
CA ALA A 107 -6.87 -8.19 -5.38
C ALA A 107 -5.54 -8.95 -5.55
N VAL A 108 -4.76 -9.06 -4.49
CA VAL A 108 -3.52 -9.86 -4.48
C VAL A 108 -3.81 -11.35 -4.64
N GLU A 109 -4.79 -11.89 -3.93
CA GLU A 109 -5.22 -13.30 -4.12
C GLU A 109 -5.64 -13.57 -5.58
N ALA A 110 -6.41 -12.66 -6.18
CA ALA A 110 -6.84 -12.76 -7.57
C ALA A 110 -5.64 -12.71 -8.52
N ALA A 111 -4.68 -11.80 -8.31
CA ALA A 111 -3.48 -11.68 -9.13
C ALA A 111 -2.61 -12.94 -9.08
N LEU A 112 -2.37 -13.48 -7.89
CA LEU A 112 -1.58 -14.69 -7.70
C LEU A 112 -2.24 -15.93 -8.32
N LYS A 113 -3.55 -16.06 -8.16
CA LYS A 113 -4.34 -17.14 -8.78
C LYS A 113 -4.38 -17.01 -10.29
N LEU A 114 -4.57 -15.78 -10.81
CA LEU A 114 -4.54 -15.52 -12.25
C LEU A 114 -3.18 -15.87 -12.85
N ALA A 115 -2.09 -15.48 -12.21
CA ALA A 115 -0.75 -15.83 -12.67
C ALA A 115 -0.56 -17.36 -12.77
N ARG A 116 -1.05 -18.12 -11.79
CA ARG A 116 -1.03 -19.58 -11.86
C ARG A 116 -1.92 -20.14 -12.96
N GLN A 117 -3.16 -19.65 -13.07
CA GLN A 117 -4.10 -20.09 -14.11
C GLN A 117 -3.55 -19.82 -15.51
N TYR A 118 -2.97 -18.64 -15.74
CA TYR A 118 -2.32 -18.28 -16.99
C TYR A 118 -1.28 -19.31 -17.43
N TRP A 119 -0.38 -19.75 -16.51
CA TRP A 119 0.65 -20.72 -16.84
C TRP A 119 0.07 -22.11 -17.13
N VAL A 120 -0.93 -22.54 -16.37
CA VAL A 120 -1.61 -23.81 -16.62
C VAL A 120 -2.28 -23.82 -17.99
N GLU A 121 -3.02 -22.77 -18.31
CA GLU A 121 -3.73 -22.67 -19.59
C GLU A 121 -2.82 -22.36 -20.79
N SER A 122 -1.60 -21.85 -20.51
CA SER A 122 -0.52 -21.76 -21.51
C SER A 122 0.23 -23.09 -21.73
N GLY A 123 -0.13 -24.16 -21.01
CA GLY A 123 0.54 -25.46 -21.09
C GLY A 123 1.87 -25.57 -20.34
N VAL A 124 2.17 -24.64 -19.44
CA VAL A 124 3.42 -24.58 -18.66
C VAL A 124 3.13 -24.83 -17.19
N GLU A 125 2.63 -26.02 -16.86
CA GLU A 125 2.20 -26.39 -15.50
C GLU A 125 3.33 -26.39 -14.46
N SER A 126 4.60 -26.48 -14.89
CA SER A 126 5.75 -26.42 -13.99
C SER A 126 5.88 -25.09 -13.26
N LYS A 127 5.43 -23.97 -13.83
CA LYS A 127 5.48 -22.63 -13.22
C LYS A 127 4.41 -22.48 -12.15
N HIS A 128 4.80 -22.59 -10.87
CA HIS A 128 3.88 -22.55 -9.72
C HIS A 128 4.40 -21.76 -8.52
N LYS A 129 5.70 -21.44 -8.48
CA LYS A 129 6.29 -20.67 -7.38
C LYS A 129 6.06 -19.17 -7.56
N VAL A 130 5.82 -18.48 -6.46
CA VAL A 130 5.78 -17.02 -6.41
C VAL A 130 6.97 -16.53 -5.61
N LEU A 131 7.68 -15.51 -6.08
CA LEU A 131 8.71 -14.79 -5.35
C LEU A 131 8.15 -13.47 -4.82
N SER A 132 8.65 -12.99 -3.67
CA SER A 132 8.25 -11.69 -3.11
C SER A 132 9.36 -11.00 -2.34
N LEU A 133 9.24 -9.68 -2.16
CA LEU A 133 10.21 -8.90 -1.40
C LEU A 133 10.13 -9.16 0.11
N THR A 134 11.27 -9.06 0.79
CA THR A 134 11.35 -9.05 2.25
C THR A 134 12.28 -7.91 2.74
N PRO A 135 11.80 -7.01 3.63
CA PRO A 135 10.42 -6.85 4.08
C PRO A 135 9.46 -6.46 2.95
N GLY A 136 8.19 -6.91 3.03
CA GLY A 136 7.12 -6.61 2.07
C GLY A 136 5.75 -6.89 2.70
N TYR A 137 4.66 -6.29 2.16
CA TYR A 137 3.31 -6.54 2.66
C TYR A 137 2.30 -6.55 1.50
N HIS A 138 1.54 -7.63 1.39
CA HIS A 138 0.60 -7.86 0.29
C HIS A 138 -0.83 -8.18 0.75
N GLY A 139 -1.07 -8.27 2.05
CA GLY A 139 -2.39 -8.54 2.60
C GLY A 139 -2.39 -9.51 3.77
N ASN A 140 -3.59 -9.88 4.21
CA ASN A 140 -3.82 -10.71 5.40
C ASN A 140 -4.66 -11.98 5.14
N THR A 141 -5.08 -12.24 3.91
CA THR A 141 -5.57 -13.56 3.49
C THR A 141 -4.40 -14.53 3.42
N LEU A 142 -4.64 -15.83 3.52
CA LEU A 142 -3.53 -16.79 3.72
C LEU A 142 -2.47 -16.75 2.62
N LEU A 143 -2.85 -16.65 1.35
CA LEU A 143 -1.88 -16.57 0.26
C LEU A 143 -1.20 -15.20 0.19
N ALA A 144 -1.94 -14.10 0.35
CA ALA A 144 -1.38 -12.75 0.43
C ALA A 144 -0.46 -12.58 1.65
N LEU A 145 -0.81 -13.19 2.79
CA LEU A 145 0.05 -13.23 3.98
C LEU A 145 1.29 -14.10 3.74
N SER A 146 1.14 -15.21 3.02
CA SER A 146 2.29 -16.05 2.59
C SER A 146 3.26 -15.25 1.73
N ALA A 147 2.76 -14.44 0.79
CA ALA A 147 3.56 -13.54 -0.03
C ALA A 147 4.17 -12.36 0.77
N SER A 148 3.59 -11.99 1.91
CA SER A 148 4.10 -10.88 2.74
C SER A 148 5.39 -11.26 3.47
N GLY A 149 6.43 -10.44 3.35
CA GLY A 149 7.72 -10.59 4.04
C GLY A 149 7.74 -9.97 5.44
N ARG A 150 6.77 -10.33 6.30
CA ARG A 150 6.64 -9.79 7.68
C ARG A 150 6.53 -10.90 8.72
N PRO A 151 7.65 -11.43 9.24
CA PRO A 151 7.68 -12.61 10.13
C PRO A 151 6.72 -12.51 11.32
N ARG A 152 6.61 -11.34 11.96
CA ARG A 152 5.71 -11.13 13.09
C ARG A 152 4.24 -11.47 12.79
N TYR A 153 3.76 -11.18 11.58
CA TYR A 153 2.38 -11.50 11.20
C TYR A 153 2.20 -12.98 10.88
N GLN A 154 3.28 -13.66 10.49
CA GLN A 154 3.26 -15.07 10.11
C GLN A 154 3.34 -16.02 11.30
N THR A 155 3.87 -15.57 12.44
CA THR A 155 4.18 -16.41 13.61
C THR A 155 2.99 -17.29 14.05
N TYR A 156 1.77 -16.75 14.07
CA TYR A 156 0.59 -17.51 14.48
C TYR A 156 0.02 -18.45 13.41
N PHE A 157 0.37 -18.22 12.14
CA PHE A 157 -0.26 -18.89 10.99
C PHE A 157 0.71 -19.71 10.16
N LYS A 158 1.97 -19.87 10.60
CA LYS A 158 3.05 -20.51 9.83
C LYS A 158 2.68 -21.87 9.24
N ASP A 159 1.89 -22.66 9.98
CA ASP A 159 1.51 -24.01 9.57
C ASP A 159 0.40 -24.02 8.49
N TRP A 160 -0.21 -22.86 8.22
CA TRP A 160 -1.25 -22.67 7.21
C TRP A 160 -0.75 -21.92 5.98
N LEU A 161 0.47 -21.37 6.04
CA LEU A 161 1.04 -20.57 4.97
C LEU A 161 1.77 -21.43 3.95
N VAL A 162 1.66 -21.07 2.68
CA VAL A 162 2.49 -21.65 1.63
C VAL A 162 3.90 -21.04 1.67
N SER A 163 4.89 -21.85 1.29
CA SER A 163 6.27 -21.37 1.16
C SER A 163 6.38 -20.40 -0.02
N VAL A 164 6.90 -19.22 0.25
CA VAL A 164 7.17 -18.17 -0.76
C VAL A 164 8.63 -17.77 -0.61
N PRO A 165 9.50 -18.08 -1.59
CA PRO A 165 10.90 -17.66 -1.58
C PRO A 165 11.04 -16.15 -1.56
N ARG A 166 12.06 -15.64 -0.86
CA ARG A 166 12.22 -14.22 -0.56
C ARG A 166 13.35 -13.58 -1.35
N VAL A 167 13.06 -12.40 -1.88
CA VAL A 167 14.04 -11.51 -2.51
C VAL A 167 14.28 -10.33 -1.56
N PRO A 168 15.52 -9.95 -1.23
CA PRO A 168 15.79 -8.78 -0.41
C PRO A 168 15.20 -7.51 -1.03
N ALA A 169 14.45 -6.74 -0.24
CA ALA A 169 13.87 -5.47 -0.70
C ALA A 169 14.98 -4.43 -0.99
N PRO A 170 14.76 -3.49 -1.93
CA PRO A 170 15.68 -2.38 -2.24
C PRO A 170 15.69 -1.32 -1.12
N TYR A 171 16.03 -1.74 0.09
CA TYR A 171 15.99 -0.94 1.29
C TYR A 171 17.34 -0.25 1.52
N ALA A 172 17.58 0.85 0.81
CA ALA A 172 18.89 1.53 0.78
C ALA A 172 19.46 1.84 2.15
N TYR A 173 18.65 2.29 3.11
CA TYR A 173 19.10 2.59 4.46
C TYR A 173 19.61 1.34 5.23
N ARG A 174 19.04 0.15 4.95
CA ARG A 174 19.36 -1.11 5.65
C ARG A 174 20.17 -2.10 4.82
N CYS A 175 20.42 -1.82 3.54
CA CYS A 175 21.17 -2.74 2.68
C CYS A 175 22.66 -2.79 3.02
N ALA A 176 23.33 -3.87 2.60
CA ALA A 176 24.75 -4.08 2.85
C ALA A 176 25.65 -2.97 2.25
N CYS A 177 25.25 -2.38 1.10
CA CYS A 177 25.98 -1.28 0.47
C CYS A 177 25.64 0.11 1.04
N ARG A 178 24.88 0.18 2.13
CA ARG A 178 24.50 1.42 2.83
C ARG A 178 23.97 2.53 1.92
N GLY A 179 23.26 2.17 0.85
CA GLY A 179 22.69 3.11 -0.11
C GLY A 179 23.63 3.53 -1.25
N GLU A 180 24.89 3.06 -1.28
CA GLU A 180 25.81 3.29 -2.41
C GLU A 180 25.35 2.63 -3.72
N GLY A 181 24.40 1.70 -3.60
CA GLY A 181 23.64 1.17 -4.71
C GLY A 181 24.31 0.09 -5.53
N SER A 182 25.34 -0.53 -5.00
CA SER A 182 26.13 -1.57 -5.69
C SER A 182 25.77 -3.00 -5.30
N CYS A 183 24.93 -3.20 -4.28
CA CYS A 183 24.55 -4.56 -3.88
C CYS A 183 23.34 -5.09 -4.70
N PRO A 184 23.23 -6.43 -4.88
CA PRO A 184 22.15 -7.03 -5.67
C PRO A 184 20.74 -6.62 -5.23
N ALA A 185 20.51 -6.41 -3.94
CA ALA A 185 19.21 -5.92 -3.43
C ALA A 185 18.86 -4.51 -3.95
N CYS A 186 19.85 -3.63 -4.12
CA CYS A 186 19.62 -2.27 -4.60
C CYS A 186 19.58 -2.17 -6.14
N THR A 187 20.25 -3.08 -6.85
CA THR A 187 20.29 -3.10 -8.33
C THR A 187 19.12 -3.86 -8.95
N GLY A 188 18.50 -4.77 -8.21
CA GLY A 188 17.47 -5.71 -8.68
C GLY A 188 18.01 -7.09 -9.04
N ASP A 189 19.33 -7.28 -9.07
CA ASP A 189 19.95 -8.58 -9.44
C ASP A 189 19.62 -9.70 -8.45
N ALA A 190 19.29 -9.37 -7.19
CA ALA A 190 18.83 -10.36 -6.22
C ALA A 190 17.58 -11.13 -6.68
N LEU A 191 16.77 -10.58 -7.58
CA LEU A 191 15.65 -11.30 -8.19
C LEU A 191 16.17 -12.39 -9.13
N GLU A 192 17.18 -12.12 -9.95
CA GLU A 192 17.79 -13.11 -10.84
C GLU A 192 18.41 -14.26 -10.05
N ASP A 193 19.17 -13.93 -9.00
CA ASP A 193 19.76 -14.95 -8.10
C ASP A 193 18.67 -15.86 -7.49
N ALA A 194 17.55 -15.28 -7.05
CA ALA A 194 16.44 -16.05 -6.48
C ALA A 194 15.73 -16.92 -7.53
N ILE A 195 15.51 -16.44 -8.75
CA ILE A 195 14.92 -17.22 -9.83
C ILE A 195 15.81 -18.42 -10.18
N LEU A 196 17.12 -18.19 -10.31
CA LEU A 196 18.08 -19.24 -10.62
C LEU A 196 18.15 -20.30 -9.51
N ALA A 197 18.09 -19.89 -8.25
CA ALA A 197 18.10 -20.77 -7.09
C ALA A 197 16.84 -21.66 -7.01
N GLU A 198 15.68 -21.13 -7.42
CA GLU A 198 14.40 -21.84 -7.37
C GLU A 198 14.12 -22.72 -8.60
N GLY A 199 14.88 -22.55 -9.67
CA GLY A 199 14.66 -23.14 -10.98
C GLY A 199 13.71 -22.29 -11.84
N PRO A 200 14.23 -21.59 -12.87
CA PRO A 200 13.45 -20.66 -13.70
C PRO A 200 12.16 -21.24 -14.27
N GLU A 201 12.18 -22.53 -14.62
CA GLU A 201 11.04 -23.27 -15.14
C GLU A 201 9.92 -23.48 -14.11
N THR A 202 10.17 -23.21 -12.82
CA THR A 202 9.19 -23.38 -11.74
C THR A 202 8.62 -22.07 -11.23
N VAL A 203 9.24 -20.93 -11.57
CA VAL A 203 8.82 -19.60 -11.07
C VAL A 203 7.72 -19.03 -11.95
N ALA A 204 6.53 -18.88 -11.39
CA ALA A 204 5.35 -18.35 -12.07
C ALA A 204 5.29 -16.82 -12.05
N ALA A 205 5.59 -16.21 -10.89
CA ALA A 205 5.43 -14.78 -10.72
C ALA A 205 6.39 -14.22 -9.65
N PHE A 206 6.67 -12.92 -9.77
CA PHE A 206 7.27 -12.08 -8.75
C PHE A 206 6.29 -10.99 -8.36
N ILE A 207 6.01 -10.81 -7.05
CA ILE A 207 5.15 -9.74 -6.55
C ILE A 207 5.95 -8.75 -5.70
N ALA A 208 5.73 -7.45 -5.94
CA ALA A 208 6.43 -6.40 -5.22
C ALA A 208 5.65 -5.07 -5.18
N GLU A 209 5.87 -4.29 -4.10
CA GLU A 209 5.40 -2.91 -3.96
C GLU A 209 6.36 -1.97 -4.72
N PRO A 210 5.93 -1.17 -5.73
CA PRO A 210 6.81 -0.24 -6.48
C PRO A 210 7.49 0.81 -5.61
N VAL A 211 6.77 1.33 -4.65
CA VAL A 211 7.30 2.11 -3.51
C VAL A 211 6.88 1.35 -2.26
N GLY A 212 7.85 0.98 -1.44
CA GLY A 212 7.59 0.18 -0.27
C GLY A 212 6.58 0.85 0.66
N GLY A 213 5.54 0.13 1.06
CA GLY A 213 4.48 0.65 1.92
C GLY A 213 4.88 0.65 3.40
N SER A 214 3.93 0.23 4.23
CA SER A 214 4.12 0.20 5.68
C SER A 214 5.22 -0.74 6.14
N SER A 215 5.60 -1.74 5.34
CA SER A 215 6.62 -2.73 5.69
C SER A 215 8.03 -2.17 5.76
N THR A 216 8.37 -1.23 4.89
CA THR A 216 9.69 -0.61 4.78
C THR A 216 9.65 0.90 5.01
N GLY A 217 8.48 1.47 5.28
CA GLY A 217 8.30 2.90 5.52
C GLY A 217 8.70 3.75 4.32
N ALA A 218 7.92 3.66 3.27
CA ALA A 218 8.05 4.49 2.06
C ALA A 218 9.41 4.35 1.35
N THR A 219 10.01 3.16 1.35
CA THR A 219 11.27 2.92 0.62
C THR A 219 11.07 3.15 -0.87
N VAL A 220 11.91 4.01 -1.44
CA VAL A 220 11.92 4.35 -2.86
C VAL A 220 13.10 3.66 -3.52
N PRO A 221 12.88 2.70 -4.44
CA PRO A 221 13.94 2.08 -5.21
C PRO A 221 14.68 3.08 -6.09
N ARG A 222 15.90 2.74 -6.52
CA ARG A 222 16.66 3.52 -7.50
C ARG A 222 15.94 3.57 -8.85
N ALA A 223 16.22 4.61 -9.62
CA ALA A 223 15.58 4.81 -10.93
C ALA A 223 15.69 3.60 -11.88
N SER A 224 16.83 2.88 -11.84
CA SER A 224 17.08 1.71 -12.70
C SER A 224 16.49 0.39 -12.17
N TYR A 225 16.01 0.33 -10.93
CA TYR A 225 15.61 -0.92 -10.27
C TYR A 225 14.51 -1.67 -11.02
N TRP A 226 13.42 -0.97 -11.33
CA TRP A 226 12.26 -1.60 -11.98
C TRP A 226 12.50 -1.95 -13.45
N ALA A 227 13.36 -1.19 -14.14
CA ALA A 227 13.81 -1.57 -15.47
C ALA A 227 14.59 -2.89 -15.46
N ARG A 228 15.47 -3.07 -14.45
CA ARG A 228 16.20 -4.33 -14.25
C ARG A 228 15.28 -5.49 -13.87
N VAL A 229 14.30 -5.26 -12.99
CA VAL A 229 13.28 -6.26 -12.65
C VAL A 229 12.51 -6.70 -13.90
N ARG A 230 12.08 -5.76 -14.75
CA ARG A 230 11.39 -6.09 -15.99
C ARG A 230 12.26 -6.95 -16.92
N GLU A 231 13.52 -6.54 -17.13
CA GLU A 231 14.48 -7.31 -17.94
C GLU A 231 14.64 -8.74 -17.45
N ILE A 232 14.77 -8.95 -16.13
CA ILE A 232 14.90 -10.27 -15.51
C ILE A 232 13.61 -11.07 -15.72
N CYS A 233 12.45 -10.49 -15.43
CA CYS A 233 11.16 -11.16 -15.61
C CYS A 233 10.95 -11.59 -17.07
N ASP A 234 11.29 -10.75 -18.05
CA ASP A 234 11.21 -11.07 -19.47
C ASP A 234 12.15 -12.22 -19.86
N ARG A 235 13.38 -12.19 -19.34
CA ARG A 235 14.41 -13.21 -19.65
C ARG A 235 14.00 -14.62 -19.21
N TYR A 236 13.28 -14.73 -18.09
CA TYR A 236 12.93 -16.01 -17.47
C TYR A 236 11.43 -16.34 -17.57
N ASP A 237 10.67 -15.59 -18.37
CA ASP A 237 9.21 -15.75 -18.51
C ASP A 237 8.51 -15.77 -17.12
N VAL A 238 8.82 -14.82 -16.24
CA VAL A 238 8.20 -14.65 -14.93
C VAL A 238 7.23 -13.49 -14.97
N LEU A 239 5.98 -13.70 -14.58
CA LEU A 239 5.00 -12.61 -14.51
C LEU A 239 5.34 -11.66 -13.34
N TRP A 240 5.47 -10.36 -13.64
CA TRP A 240 5.66 -9.35 -12.63
C TRP A 240 4.31 -8.76 -12.19
N ILE A 241 3.97 -8.94 -10.90
CA ILE A 241 2.79 -8.37 -10.27
C ILE A 241 3.22 -7.14 -9.47
N ALA A 242 2.79 -5.95 -9.88
CA ALA A 242 3.00 -4.73 -9.11
C ALA A 242 1.87 -4.54 -8.10
N ASP A 243 2.20 -4.53 -6.82
CA ASP A 243 1.23 -4.22 -5.76
C ASP A 243 1.24 -2.71 -5.47
N GLU A 244 0.31 -2.01 -6.08
CA GLU A 244 0.08 -0.58 -5.87
C GLU A 244 -1.15 -0.29 -5.01
N VAL A 245 -1.56 -1.22 -4.19
CA VAL A 245 -2.67 -1.01 -3.24
C VAL A 245 -2.40 0.18 -2.31
N LEU A 246 -1.13 0.48 -1.99
CA LEU A 246 -0.77 1.64 -1.18
C LEU A 246 -0.19 2.79 -2.02
N SER A 247 0.74 2.51 -2.92
CA SER A 247 1.52 3.51 -3.65
C SER A 247 0.79 4.11 -4.85
N GLY A 248 -0.25 3.43 -5.35
CA GLY A 248 -1.04 3.88 -6.50
C GLY A 248 -2.12 4.92 -6.17
N ALA A 249 -2.98 5.15 -7.15
CA ALA A 249 -4.12 6.07 -7.08
C ALA A 249 -3.75 7.49 -6.60
N GLY A 250 -2.59 7.99 -7.05
CA GLY A 250 -2.15 9.36 -6.76
C GLY A 250 -1.21 9.53 -5.58
N ARG A 251 -1.05 8.54 -4.70
CA ARG A 251 -0.30 8.67 -3.43
C ARG A 251 1.14 9.16 -3.61
N THR A 252 1.81 8.76 -4.69
CA THR A 252 3.20 9.16 -4.99
C THR A 252 3.30 10.40 -5.90
N GLY A 253 2.17 11.04 -6.23
CA GLY A 253 2.12 12.20 -7.12
C GLY A 253 1.88 11.86 -8.59
N THR A 254 1.73 10.57 -8.92
CA THR A 254 1.34 10.01 -10.21
C THR A 254 0.21 9.01 -9.99
N TRP A 255 -0.56 8.65 -11.05
CA TRP A 255 -1.63 7.68 -10.89
C TRP A 255 -1.10 6.30 -10.48
N SER A 256 -0.09 5.80 -11.19
CA SER A 256 0.72 4.63 -10.84
C SER A 256 2.10 5.06 -10.37
N ALA A 257 2.61 4.49 -9.29
CA ALA A 257 3.97 4.76 -8.82
C ALA A 257 5.05 4.30 -9.83
N LEU A 258 4.72 3.35 -10.72
CA LEU A 258 5.61 2.88 -11.77
C LEU A 258 5.86 3.91 -12.88
N GLU A 259 5.00 4.93 -13.02
CA GLU A 259 5.23 6.03 -13.97
C GLU A 259 6.57 6.75 -13.71
N TRP A 260 6.98 6.84 -12.45
CA TRP A 260 8.29 7.41 -12.09
C TRP A 260 9.49 6.65 -12.67
N TYR A 261 9.28 5.40 -13.05
CA TYR A 261 10.31 4.48 -13.50
C TYR A 261 10.18 4.11 -14.98
N GLY A 262 9.08 4.51 -15.65
CA GLY A 262 8.79 4.11 -17.02
C GLY A 262 8.67 2.59 -17.19
N ALA A 263 8.28 1.87 -16.15
CA ALA A 263 8.21 0.41 -16.14
C ALA A 263 6.76 -0.08 -16.16
N VAL A 264 6.51 -1.18 -16.86
CA VAL A 264 5.17 -1.78 -17.04
C VAL A 264 5.17 -3.19 -16.48
N PRO A 265 4.30 -3.51 -15.50
CA PRO A 265 4.18 -4.86 -14.97
C PRO A 265 3.24 -5.72 -15.84
N ASP A 266 3.22 -7.04 -15.60
CA ASP A 266 2.27 -7.94 -16.24
C ASP A 266 0.87 -7.88 -15.61
N LEU A 267 0.81 -7.65 -14.29
CA LEU A 267 -0.42 -7.46 -13.52
C LEU A 267 -0.22 -6.31 -12.54
N LEU A 268 -1.27 -5.56 -12.25
CA LEU A 268 -1.24 -4.44 -11.32
C LEU A 268 -2.43 -4.51 -10.36
N THR A 269 -2.18 -4.47 -9.05
CA THR A 269 -3.24 -4.37 -8.05
C THR A 269 -3.34 -2.96 -7.48
N MET A 270 -4.55 -2.43 -7.37
CA MET A 270 -4.86 -1.14 -6.75
C MET A 270 -5.94 -1.30 -5.67
N GLY A 271 -6.02 -0.34 -4.75
CA GLY A 271 -7.03 -0.30 -3.71
C GLY A 271 -7.00 1.04 -2.98
N LYS A 272 -7.42 1.05 -1.71
CA LYS A 272 -7.34 2.24 -0.84
C LYS A 272 -7.77 3.55 -1.52
N GLY A 273 -6.82 4.28 -2.11
CA GLY A 273 -7.03 5.59 -2.72
C GLY A 273 -8.01 5.61 -3.88
N ILE A 274 -8.31 4.47 -4.55
CA ILE A 274 -9.24 4.46 -5.68
C ILE A 274 -10.67 4.85 -5.31
N THR A 275 -10.99 4.85 -4.02
CA THR A 275 -12.28 5.34 -3.48
C THR A 275 -12.11 6.44 -2.43
N GLY A 276 -10.89 6.89 -2.17
CA GLY A 276 -10.63 7.88 -1.12
C GLY A 276 -11.07 7.46 0.28
N GLY A 277 -11.36 6.16 0.50
CA GLY A 277 -11.81 5.62 1.78
C GLY A 277 -13.33 5.61 1.99
N TYR A 278 -14.12 6.06 1.02
CA TYR A 278 -15.58 6.13 1.14
C TYR A 278 -16.26 4.77 1.12
N VAL A 279 -15.71 3.83 0.36
CA VAL A 279 -16.19 2.44 0.30
C VAL A 279 -15.01 1.48 0.11
N PRO A 280 -15.15 0.19 0.50
CA PRO A 280 -14.15 -0.83 0.21
C PRO A 280 -14.20 -1.21 -1.28
N LEU A 281 -13.11 -0.93 -2.01
CA LEU A 281 -12.93 -1.32 -3.40
C LEU A 281 -11.45 -1.55 -3.69
N SER A 282 -11.17 -2.55 -4.50
CA SER A 282 -9.85 -2.80 -5.10
C SER A 282 -10.01 -3.24 -6.56
N ALA A 283 -8.92 -3.20 -7.29
CA ALA A 283 -8.87 -3.52 -8.70
C ALA A 283 -7.63 -4.36 -9.01
N LEU A 284 -7.80 -5.37 -9.87
CA LEU A 284 -6.74 -6.08 -10.55
C LEU A 284 -6.78 -5.69 -12.02
N HIS A 285 -5.70 -5.10 -12.51
CA HIS A 285 -5.50 -4.78 -13.93
C HIS A 285 -4.79 -5.93 -14.65
N VAL A 286 -5.29 -6.28 -15.81
CA VAL A 286 -4.88 -7.43 -16.60
C VAL A 286 -4.72 -6.99 -18.09
N PRO A 287 -3.61 -7.32 -18.75
CA PRO A 287 -3.46 -7.02 -20.17
C PRO A 287 -4.25 -8.01 -21.04
N THR A 288 -4.66 -7.56 -22.22
CA THR A 288 -5.37 -8.38 -23.22
C THR A 288 -4.69 -9.71 -23.50
N ARG A 289 -3.35 -9.75 -23.59
CA ARG A 289 -2.59 -10.98 -23.85
C ARG A 289 -2.80 -12.09 -22.80
N ILE A 290 -3.00 -11.71 -21.53
CA ILE A 290 -3.30 -12.67 -20.45
C ILE A 290 -4.78 -13.06 -20.51
N ALA A 291 -5.70 -12.09 -20.66
CA ALA A 291 -7.13 -12.36 -20.81
C ALA A 291 -7.43 -13.29 -21.99
N ASP A 292 -6.73 -13.14 -23.12
CA ASP A 292 -6.86 -13.98 -24.32
C ASP A 292 -6.49 -15.45 -24.06
N VAL A 293 -5.50 -15.74 -23.22
CA VAL A 293 -5.15 -17.12 -22.85
C VAL A 293 -6.31 -17.77 -22.11
N LEU A 294 -6.90 -17.09 -21.15
CA LEU A 294 -8.05 -17.59 -20.43
C LEU A 294 -9.28 -17.76 -21.34
N ALA A 295 -9.53 -16.79 -22.21
CA ALA A 295 -10.66 -16.82 -23.15
C ALA A 295 -10.57 -18.01 -24.13
N LYS A 296 -9.37 -18.37 -24.57
CA LYS A 296 -9.10 -19.52 -25.44
C LYS A 296 -9.00 -20.85 -24.69
N GLY A 297 -8.67 -20.81 -23.39
CA GLY A 297 -8.57 -21.95 -22.50
C GLY A 297 -9.92 -22.29 -21.87
N SER A 298 -10.05 -22.08 -20.57
CA SER A 298 -11.27 -22.37 -19.79
C SER A 298 -12.47 -21.46 -20.11
N GLY A 299 -12.24 -20.31 -20.73
CA GLY A 299 -13.24 -19.26 -20.95
C GLY A 299 -13.64 -18.52 -19.68
N SER A 300 -12.91 -18.66 -18.58
CA SER A 300 -13.26 -18.09 -17.28
C SER A 300 -12.06 -17.75 -16.42
N LEU A 301 -12.14 -16.67 -15.65
CA LEU A 301 -11.27 -16.44 -14.51
C LEU A 301 -11.72 -17.32 -13.33
N MET A 302 -10.86 -18.23 -12.87
CA MET A 302 -11.16 -19.16 -11.77
C MET A 302 -11.03 -18.50 -10.39
N HIS A 303 -11.64 -17.31 -10.26
CA HIS A 303 -11.69 -16.54 -9.01
C HIS A 303 -13.06 -15.88 -8.89
N ALA A 304 -13.93 -16.46 -8.05
CA ALA A 304 -15.27 -15.94 -7.80
C ALA A 304 -15.31 -15.15 -6.49
N GLN A 305 -15.95 -13.99 -6.53
CA GLN A 305 -16.19 -13.16 -5.36
C GLN A 305 -17.57 -12.51 -5.47
N THR A 306 -18.41 -12.67 -4.43
CA THR A 306 -19.83 -12.25 -4.44
C THR A 306 -19.99 -10.76 -4.78
N PHE A 307 -19.14 -9.90 -4.25
CA PHE A 307 -19.21 -8.45 -4.45
C PHE A 307 -18.29 -7.93 -5.57
N SER A 308 -17.79 -8.80 -6.46
CA SER A 308 -17.06 -8.35 -7.64
C SER A 308 -17.95 -7.43 -8.49
N HIS A 309 -17.35 -6.38 -9.03
CA HIS A 309 -18.03 -5.38 -9.90
C HIS A 309 -19.29 -4.74 -9.27
N HIS A 310 -19.34 -4.61 -7.94
CA HIS A 310 -20.49 -4.09 -7.22
C HIS A 310 -20.85 -2.66 -7.66
N PRO A 311 -22.09 -2.40 -8.13
CA PRO A 311 -22.44 -1.11 -8.76
C PRO A 311 -22.19 0.11 -7.88
N VAL A 312 -22.54 0.04 -6.59
CA VAL A 312 -22.36 1.16 -5.65
C VAL A 312 -20.87 1.45 -5.37
N LEU A 313 -20.07 0.38 -5.23
CA LEU A 313 -18.62 0.52 -5.01
C LEU A 313 -17.95 1.10 -6.25
N CYS A 314 -18.32 0.64 -7.44
CA CYS A 314 -17.81 1.17 -8.70
C CYS A 314 -18.23 2.63 -8.94
N ALA A 315 -19.48 3.00 -8.57
CA ALA A 315 -19.94 4.40 -8.65
C ALA A 315 -19.12 5.32 -7.75
N ALA A 316 -18.80 4.89 -6.53
CA ALA A 316 -17.92 5.63 -5.63
C ALA A 316 -16.50 5.77 -6.19
N GLY A 317 -15.94 4.68 -6.75
CA GLY A 317 -14.62 4.72 -7.40
C GLY A 317 -14.61 5.66 -8.60
N LEU A 318 -15.63 5.61 -9.46
CA LEU A 318 -15.78 6.49 -10.61
C LEU A 318 -15.87 7.98 -10.21
N ALA A 319 -16.67 8.27 -9.18
CA ALA A 319 -16.76 9.62 -8.63
C ALA A 319 -15.43 10.09 -8.06
N THR A 320 -14.69 9.20 -7.35
CA THR A 320 -13.35 9.49 -6.80
C THR A 320 -12.34 9.82 -7.90
N VAL A 321 -12.26 8.99 -8.96
CA VAL A 321 -11.33 9.20 -10.09
C VAL A 321 -11.62 10.55 -10.76
N ARG A 322 -12.89 10.86 -11.01
CA ARG A 322 -13.32 12.13 -11.61
C ARG A 322 -13.01 13.31 -10.70
N TYR A 323 -13.26 13.18 -9.41
CA TYR A 323 -12.96 14.23 -8.42
C TYR A 323 -11.45 14.54 -8.38
N VAL A 324 -10.59 13.51 -8.35
CA VAL A 324 -9.14 13.67 -8.39
C VAL A 324 -8.70 14.46 -9.63
N GLU A 325 -9.25 14.14 -10.81
CA GLU A 325 -8.92 14.79 -12.08
C GLU A 325 -9.46 16.25 -12.10
N GLN A 326 -10.74 16.46 -11.77
CA GLN A 326 -11.39 17.77 -11.79
C GLN A 326 -10.75 18.79 -10.85
N HIS A 327 -10.24 18.33 -9.71
CA HIS A 327 -9.60 19.19 -8.71
C HIS A 327 -8.06 19.20 -8.80
N GLY A 328 -7.46 18.60 -9.83
CA GLY A 328 -6.00 18.57 -10.04
C GLY A 328 -5.24 17.97 -8.87
N LEU A 329 -5.82 16.95 -8.20
CA LEU A 329 -5.25 16.43 -6.95
C LEU A 329 -3.96 15.63 -7.16
N LEU A 330 -3.68 15.08 -8.33
CA LEU A 330 -2.38 14.45 -8.62
C LEU A 330 -1.25 15.47 -8.60
N GLU A 331 -1.42 16.58 -9.34
CA GLU A 331 -0.44 17.67 -9.35
C GLU A 331 -0.27 18.30 -7.95
N ARG A 332 -1.40 18.48 -7.24
CA ARG A 332 -1.36 18.93 -5.85
C ARG A 332 -0.57 17.97 -4.97
N CYS A 333 -0.80 16.64 -5.08
CA CYS A 333 -0.07 15.62 -4.33
C CYS A 333 1.43 15.67 -4.63
N HIS A 334 1.81 15.86 -5.89
CA HIS A 334 3.21 16.03 -6.28
C HIS A 334 3.85 17.25 -5.61
N ARG A 335 3.19 18.42 -5.73
CA ARG A 335 3.68 19.69 -5.15
C ARG A 335 3.74 19.64 -3.63
N MET A 336 2.66 19.24 -2.96
CA MET A 336 2.61 19.15 -1.50
C MET A 336 3.53 18.04 -0.97
N GLY A 337 3.75 16.97 -1.74
CA GLY A 337 4.73 15.94 -1.42
C GLY A 337 6.15 16.48 -1.42
N THR A 338 6.53 17.26 -2.43
CA THR A 338 7.84 17.94 -2.46
C THR A 338 8.01 18.81 -1.22
N LEU A 339 7.00 19.59 -0.87
CA LEU A 339 7.02 20.46 0.31
C LEU A 339 7.11 19.65 1.61
N LEU A 340 6.34 18.55 1.73
CA LEU A 340 6.40 17.65 2.88
C LEU A 340 7.84 17.14 3.10
N HIS A 341 8.50 16.65 2.05
CA HIS A 341 9.87 16.13 2.17
C HIS A 341 10.87 17.23 2.53
N GLN A 342 10.72 18.44 2.01
CA GLN A 342 11.54 19.60 2.43
C GLN A 342 11.36 19.93 3.92
N LYS A 343 10.10 19.96 4.39
CA LYS A 343 9.80 20.24 5.80
C LYS A 343 10.27 19.12 6.74
N LEU A 344 10.28 17.88 6.29
CA LEU A 344 10.76 16.72 7.07
C LEU A 344 12.28 16.70 7.30
N GLU A 345 13.07 17.44 6.52
CA GLU A 345 14.53 17.46 6.68
C GLU A 345 14.96 17.90 8.09
N VAL A 346 14.20 18.77 8.76
CA VAL A 346 14.48 19.17 10.14
C VAL A 346 14.51 17.99 11.13
N LEU A 347 13.79 16.91 10.83
CA LEU A 347 13.77 15.73 11.68
C LEU A 347 15.10 14.96 11.66
N ARG A 348 15.92 15.13 10.60
CA ARG A 348 17.22 14.46 10.51
C ARG A 348 18.19 14.89 11.60
N ASP A 349 18.00 16.08 12.18
CA ASP A 349 18.83 16.56 13.30
C ASP A 349 18.45 15.93 14.64
N HIS A 350 17.24 15.36 14.74
CA HIS A 350 16.77 14.75 15.99
C HIS A 350 17.57 13.46 16.29
N PRO A 351 18.06 13.25 17.54
CA PRO A 351 18.96 12.14 17.87
C PRO A 351 18.36 10.75 17.60
N LEU A 352 17.05 10.57 17.76
CA LEU A 352 16.38 9.30 17.54
C LEU A 352 16.09 9.00 16.06
N VAL A 353 16.15 10.00 15.15
CA VAL A 353 15.78 9.82 13.74
C VAL A 353 17.00 9.39 12.93
N GLY A 354 16.97 8.17 12.43
CA GLY A 354 18.01 7.59 11.60
C GLY A 354 17.84 7.88 10.11
N ASP A 355 16.60 7.84 9.62
CA ASP A 355 16.30 8.11 8.21
C ASP A 355 14.91 8.73 8.01
N VAL A 356 14.81 9.58 7.00
CA VAL A 356 13.55 10.14 6.48
C VAL A 356 13.53 9.90 4.98
N ARG A 357 12.50 9.24 4.45
CA ARG A 357 12.42 8.85 3.05
C ARG A 357 10.99 8.84 2.54
N GLY A 358 10.81 8.81 1.24
CA GLY A 358 9.49 8.68 0.63
C GLY A 358 9.36 9.35 -0.72
N ARG A 359 8.13 9.41 -1.23
CA ARG A 359 7.78 10.04 -2.50
C ARG A 359 6.33 10.54 -2.50
N GLY A 360 6.10 11.70 -3.05
CA GLY A 360 4.78 12.34 -3.01
C GLY A 360 4.32 12.56 -1.58
N LEU A 361 3.05 12.38 -1.29
CA LEU A 361 2.51 12.45 0.06
C LEU A 361 2.59 11.08 0.79
N LEU A 362 3.76 10.45 0.73
CA LEU A 362 4.09 9.25 1.47
C LEU A 362 5.50 9.38 2.02
N ALA A 363 5.65 9.38 3.33
CA ALA A 363 6.94 9.50 4.00
C ALA A 363 7.06 8.50 5.16
N GLY A 364 8.27 7.97 5.35
CA GLY A 364 8.66 7.13 6.47
C GLY A 364 9.73 7.80 7.31
N ILE A 365 9.56 7.78 8.62
CA ILE A 365 10.52 8.29 9.62
C ILE A 365 10.98 7.11 10.45
N GLU A 366 12.22 6.70 10.26
CA GLU A 366 12.82 5.56 10.94
C GLU A 366 13.60 6.00 12.16
N LEU A 367 13.35 5.31 13.29
CA LEU A 367 14.00 5.59 14.56
C LEU A 367 15.09 4.58 14.83
N VAL A 368 16.21 5.06 15.36
CA VAL A 368 17.41 4.26 15.67
C VAL A 368 17.97 4.65 17.03
N GLN A 369 18.60 3.69 17.69
CA GLN A 369 19.33 3.92 18.94
C GLN A 369 20.66 4.64 18.69
N ASP A 370 21.29 4.32 17.57
CA ASP A 370 22.55 4.94 17.15
C ASP A 370 22.55 5.19 15.63
N LYS A 371 22.78 6.43 15.24
CA LYS A 371 22.73 6.87 13.83
C LYS A 371 23.90 6.35 13.01
N ALA A 372 25.08 6.23 13.61
CA ALA A 372 26.30 5.85 12.89
C ALA A 372 26.28 4.37 12.50
N SER A 373 25.91 3.51 13.43
CA SER A 373 25.75 2.07 13.19
C SER A 373 24.39 1.72 12.58
N ARG A 374 23.40 2.63 12.66
CA ARG A 374 21.98 2.41 12.33
C ARG A 374 21.33 1.34 13.21
N ALA A 375 21.86 1.13 14.43
CA ALA A 375 21.37 0.12 15.35
C ALA A 375 19.89 0.41 15.72
N PRO A 376 18.97 -0.56 15.56
CA PRO A 376 17.60 -0.40 16.01
C PRO A 376 17.54 -0.45 17.53
N PHE A 377 16.49 0.13 18.12
CA PHE A 377 16.16 -0.13 19.51
C PHE A 377 15.73 -1.59 19.71
N PRO A 378 16.00 -2.18 20.89
CA PRO A 378 15.43 -3.46 21.23
C PRO A 378 13.90 -3.36 21.27
N ARG A 379 13.20 -4.37 20.78
CA ARG A 379 11.72 -4.37 20.69
C ARG A 379 11.02 -4.11 22.05
N SER A 380 11.67 -4.45 23.16
CA SER A 380 11.18 -4.19 24.50
C SER A 380 11.05 -2.70 24.86
N ALA A 381 11.79 -1.82 24.17
CA ALA A 381 11.69 -0.37 24.36
C ALA A 381 10.34 0.21 23.85
N ARG A 382 9.62 -0.51 22.98
CA ARG A 382 8.30 -0.12 22.44
C ARG A 382 8.26 1.32 21.90
N LEU A 383 9.35 1.75 21.25
CA LEU A 383 9.52 3.15 20.89
C LEU A 383 8.45 3.63 19.89
N THR A 384 8.11 2.79 18.91
CA THR A 384 7.02 3.12 17.96
C THR A 384 5.69 3.35 18.67
N GLU A 385 5.32 2.48 19.62
CA GLU A 385 4.06 2.62 20.36
C GLU A 385 4.06 3.88 21.23
N ARG A 386 5.15 4.16 21.93
CA ARG A 386 5.33 5.39 22.72
C ARG A 386 5.22 6.63 21.83
N LEU A 387 5.84 6.62 20.63
CA LEU A 387 5.73 7.75 19.69
C LEU A 387 4.29 7.94 19.19
N VAL A 388 3.59 6.86 18.86
CA VAL A 388 2.18 6.94 18.43
C VAL A 388 1.29 7.50 19.54
N GLU A 389 1.49 7.08 20.78
CA GLU A 389 0.76 7.58 21.94
C GLU A 389 1.06 9.07 22.17
N ALA A 390 2.33 9.49 22.08
CA ALA A 390 2.74 10.88 22.18
C ALA A 390 2.16 11.74 21.04
N ALA A 391 2.18 11.24 19.81
CA ALA A 391 1.60 11.93 18.65
C ALA A 391 0.08 12.10 18.81
N MET A 392 -0.63 11.07 19.24
CA MET A 392 -2.07 11.15 19.57
C MET A 392 -2.35 12.15 20.70
N ALA A 393 -1.48 12.24 21.70
CA ALA A 393 -1.57 13.25 22.76
C ALA A 393 -1.37 14.67 22.22
N GLU A 394 -0.55 14.88 21.18
CA GLU A 394 -0.43 16.12 20.44
C GLU A 394 -1.56 16.34 19.42
N GLY A 395 -2.50 15.41 19.27
CA GLY A 395 -3.59 15.48 18.30
C GLY A 395 -3.15 15.15 16.87
N LEU A 396 -2.10 14.36 16.67
CA LEU A 396 -1.61 13.92 15.36
C LEU A 396 -1.79 12.40 15.23
N VAL A 397 -2.40 11.97 14.12
CA VAL A 397 -2.51 10.56 13.77
C VAL A 397 -1.35 10.19 12.84
N VAL A 398 -0.58 9.15 13.23
CA VAL A 398 0.50 8.57 12.43
C VAL A 398 0.37 7.05 12.38
N TRP A 399 0.97 6.40 11.37
CA TRP A 399 0.90 4.94 11.25
C TRP A 399 2.17 4.26 11.76
N PRO A 400 2.05 3.31 12.71
CA PRO A 400 3.19 2.58 13.24
C PRO A 400 3.66 1.43 12.36
N ASN A 401 4.96 1.16 12.38
CA ASN A 401 5.52 -0.10 11.93
C ASN A 401 6.70 -0.53 12.80
N THR A 402 6.84 -1.84 13.02
CA THR A 402 7.91 -2.44 13.82
C THR A 402 8.45 -3.69 13.14
N GLY A 403 9.69 -4.08 13.48
CA GLY A 403 10.29 -5.33 13.03
C GLY A 403 10.90 -5.29 11.62
N HIS A 404 11.00 -4.11 11.01
CA HIS A 404 11.49 -3.96 9.65
C HIS A 404 13.03 -4.06 9.52
N ALA A 405 13.76 -3.92 10.62
CA ALA A 405 15.22 -3.93 10.58
C ALA A 405 15.80 -5.35 10.49
N ASP A 406 15.24 -6.30 11.25
CA ASP A 406 15.76 -7.66 11.35
C ASP A 406 14.65 -8.73 11.54
N GLY A 407 13.39 -8.34 11.37
CA GLY A 407 12.22 -9.20 11.62
C GLY A 407 11.63 -9.08 13.02
N ALA A 408 12.37 -8.60 14.02
CA ALA A 408 11.95 -8.38 15.40
C ALA A 408 12.06 -6.91 15.81
N ASN A 409 13.22 -6.31 15.60
CA ASN A 409 13.54 -4.93 15.96
C ASN A 409 13.33 -3.97 14.78
N GLY A 410 13.33 -2.67 15.11
CA GLY A 410 13.12 -1.58 14.18
C GLY A 410 11.82 -0.85 14.49
N ASP A 411 11.91 0.46 14.59
CA ASP A 411 10.84 1.38 14.94
C ASP A 411 10.68 2.43 13.84
N LEU A 412 9.46 2.62 13.36
CA LEU A 412 9.17 3.45 12.22
C LEU A 412 7.73 3.98 12.34
N VAL A 413 7.54 5.25 12.02
CA VAL A 413 6.23 5.82 11.74
C VAL A 413 6.16 6.33 10.31
N THR A 414 4.96 6.33 9.73
CA THR A 414 4.73 6.87 8.41
C THR A 414 3.70 7.99 8.44
N LEU A 415 3.89 8.92 7.50
CA LEU A 415 2.98 10.00 7.15
C LEU A 415 2.45 9.77 5.73
N ALA A 416 1.17 9.99 5.55
CA ALA A 416 0.49 9.94 4.26
C ALA A 416 -0.79 10.78 4.30
N PRO A 417 -0.67 12.09 4.56
CA PRO A 417 -1.84 12.95 4.71
C PRO A 417 -2.72 12.92 3.46
N PRO A 418 -4.00 13.31 3.57
CA PRO A 418 -4.88 13.48 2.40
C PRO A 418 -4.29 14.46 1.38
N PHE A 419 -4.66 14.32 0.10
CA PHE A 419 -4.15 15.18 -0.99
C PHE A 419 -4.59 16.63 -0.86
N VAL A 420 -5.64 16.87 -0.09
CA VAL A 420 -6.17 18.20 0.20
C VAL A 420 -5.40 18.95 1.29
N VAL A 421 -4.41 18.31 1.90
CA VAL A 421 -3.57 18.92 2.97
C VAL A 421 -3.04 20.28 2.54
N THR A 422 -3.07 21.26 3.45
CA THR A 422 -2.53 22.61 3.21
C THR A 422 -1.08 22.72 3.69
N GLU A 423 -0.40 23.79 3.35
CA GLU A 423 0.95 24.07 3.82
C GLU A 423 1.00 24.26 5.34
N GLU A 424 0.03 24.96 5.89
CA GLU A 424 -0.13 25.18 7.33
C GLU A 424 -0.38 23.88 8.08
N GLU A 425 -1.16 22.96 7.49
CA GLU A 425 -1.36 21.63 8.06
C GLU A 425 -0.09 20.77 7.99
N LEU A 426 0.73 20.90 6.94
CA LEU A 426 2.05 20.26 6.91
C LEU A 426 2.97 20.80 8.01
N ASP A 427 2.99 22.14 8.23
CA ASP A 427 3.75 22.73 9.33
C ASP A 427 3.27 22.20 10.68
N GLU A 428 1.97 22.08 10.85
CA GLU A 428 1.39 21.55 12.08
C GLU A 428 1.71 20.07 12.28
N ILE A 429 1.71 19.24 11.22
CA ILE A 429 2.17 17.83 11.28
C ILE A 429 3.62 17.77 11.80
N ILE A 430 4.52 18.57 11.22
CA ILE A 430 5.93 18.57 11.61
C ILE A 430 6.09 19.04 13.06
N ARG A 431 5.43 20.15 13.45
CA ARG A 431 5.47 20.69 14.81
C ARG A 431 5.01 19.64 15.85
N ARG A 432 3.87 18.99 15.62
CA ARG A 432 3.32 17.95 16.51
C ARG A 432 4.21 16.72 16.58
N LEU A 433 4.78 16.31 15.45
CA LEU A 433 5.69 15.16 15.42
C LEU A 433 6.99 15.45 16.18
N LEU A 434 7.57 16.65 16.05
CA LEU A 434 8.72 17.08 16.84
C LEU A 434 8.41 17.13 18.35
N ALA A 435 7.24 17.65 18.73
CA ALA A 435 6.80 17.65 20.11
C ALA A 435 6.66 16.23 20.66
N ALA A 436 6.08 15.32 19.88
CA ALA A 436 5.96 13.90 20.24
C ALA A 436 7.33 13.20 20.39
N LEU A 437 8.27 13.47 19.48
CA LEU A 437 9.64 12.94 19.54
C LEU A 437 10.41 13.45 20.78
N SER A 438 10.23 14.74 21.12
CA SER A 438 10.89 15.35 22.27
C SER A 438 10.45 14.71 23.61
N ARG A 439 9.19 14.26 23.71
CA ARG A 439 8.71 13.52 24.90
C ARG A 439 9.45 12.19 25.10
N LEU A 440 9.88 11.54 24.01
CA LEU A 440 10.59 10.27 24.11
C LEU A 440 12.00 10.41 24.68
N THR A 441 12.59 11.60 24.60
CA THR A 441 13.95 11.89 25.09
C THR A 441 13.98 12.46 26.51
N THR A 442 12.83 12.87 27.06
CA THR A 442 12.73 13.45 28.40
C THR A 442 12.30 12.45 29.49
N ASP A 443 11.84 11.25 29.06
CA ASP A 443 11.36 10.20 29.97
C ASP A 443 12.43 9.13 30.30
N ASP A 444 13.70 9.38 29.98
CA ASP A 444 14.89 8.61 30.39
C ASP A 444 15.60 9.31 31.61
#